data_a832c63995e2f6ff4ac8801578306b73
#
_entry.id   a832c63995e2f6ff4ac8801578306b73
#
_cell.length_a   1.000
_cell.length_b   1.000
_cell.length_c   1.000
_cell.angle_alpha   90.00
_cell.angle_beta   90.00
_cell.angle_gamma   90.00
#
_symmetry.space_group_name_H-M   'P 1'
#
loop_
_entity.id
_entity.type
_entity.pdbx_description
1 polymer ?
#
loop_
_entity_poly.entity_id
_entity_poly.type
_entity_poly.pdbx_seq_one_letter_code
_entity_poly.pdbx_strand_id
1 'polypeptide(L)'
;MLKKNRAASVIGLAAIASLTLAACSEEGSEGASNVEGLADVTGELQGEGATSQQRAMDLFATKFEETGSTLSYNASGSGSGQTQFIAGTVAFAGSDSPLKKKDGKDQVAEAKKRCDGNDAWHLPMVIGPVAVAYNLEGVDVTLTPALVAEIFDGKITKWNDPKIAEVNKDAKLPEKDIKVVYRSEESGTTDNFMKFLSAAAPEQWKHEASKSFPTATGQGANGSAGVVNEVSNIDGAITYVESGFAEDKGLGIAKMDFGHGPVELNNDTVGKALDSVTFKTEGHDMVVDTDALFAMDEEGAYPLVLTTYEIVCSAGYDEETRDLVKNFLKVVLEEGQGPELEELGYIPVQGEFKDKLSAAVDAIK
;
A
#
# COMPACT_ATOMS: atom_id res chain seq x y z
N MET A 1 11.29 -71.17 -37.17
CA MET A 1 10.76 -72.35 -36.49
C MET A 1 9.64 -71.91 -35.57
N LEU A 2 8.37 -71.99 -36.02
CA LEU A 2 7.38 -73.07 -35.77
C LEU A 2 7.25 -73.39 -34.26
N LYS A 3 6.11 -73.21 -33.61
CA LYS A 3 4.73 -73.78 -33.67
C LYS A 3 3.86 -72.97 -32.71
N LYS A 4 2.69 -72.42 -33.00
CA LYS A 4 1.33 -72.95 -33.12
C LYS A 4 0.87 -73.93 -31.98
N ASN A 5 -0.20 -73.49 -31.26
CA ASN A 5 -1.49 -74.19 -31.03
C ASN A 5 -2.33 -73.33 -30.08
N ARG A 6 -3.53 -72.82 -30.42
CA ARG A 6 -4.90 -73.34 -30.61
C ARG A 6 -5.49 -73.99 -29.30
N ALA A 7 -6.45 -73.43 -28.75
CA ALA A 7 -7.92 -73.35 -28.76
C ALA A 7 -8.38 -73.75 -27.33
N ALA A 8 -9.48 -73.42 -26.73
CA ALA A 8 -10.85 -73.30 -27.17
C ALA A 8 -11.73 -72.58 -26.18
N SER A 9 -12.86 -72.11 -26.66
CA SER A 9 -13.98 -71.45 -26.01
C SER A 9 -14.67 -72.21 -24.90
N VAL A 10 -15.23 -71.52 -23.87
CA VAL A 10 -16.53 -71.84 -23.26
C VAL A 10 -17.28 -70.55 -22.94
N ILE A 11 -18.53 -70.52 -23.45
CA ILE A 11 -19.56 -69.53 -23.26
C ILE A 11 -20.17 -69.68 -21.88
N GLY A 12 -20.37 -68.59 -21.17
CA GLY A 12 -21.19 -68.52 -19.96
C GLY A 12 -21.90 -67.20 -19.85
N LEU A 13 -23.17 -67.17 -20.24
CA LEU A 13 -24.13 -66.08 -20.01
C LEU A 13 -24.48 -66.02 -18.53
N ALA A 14 -24.39 -64.82 -17.90
CA ALA A 14 -25.27 -64.46 -16.76
C ALA A 14 -25.32 -62.96 -16.60
N ALA A 15 -26.48 -62.42 -16.99
CA ALA A 15 -27.32 -61.33 -16.42
C ALA A 15 -26.70 -60.15 -15.66
N ILE A 16 -26.68 -59.03 -16.26
CA ILE A 16 -27.28 -57.71 -15.99
C ILE A 16 -27.56 -57.39 -14.51
N ALA A 17 -26.82 -56.48 -13.96
CA ALA A 17 -27.32 -55.50 -13.00
C ALA A 17 -26.64 -54.15 -13.31
N SER A 18 -27.39 -53.30 -13.98
CA SER A 18 -27.02 -51.88 -14.25
C SER A 18 -27.12 -51.09 -12.93
N LEU A 19 -26.00 -50.89 -12.28
CA LEU A 19 -25.85 -49.83 -11.29
C LEU A 19 -25.17 -48.66 -12.01
N THR A 20 -25.96 -47.70 -12.40
CA THR A 20 -25.50 -46.37 -12.75
C THR A 20 -24.99 -45.72 -11.46
N LEU A 21 -23.69 -45.83 -11.16
CA LEU A 21 -23.01 -44.86 -10.33
C LEU A 21 -22.89 -43.58 -11.17
N ALA A 22 -23.74 -42.60 -10.85
CA ALA A 22 -23.41 -41.23 -11.09
C ALA A 22 -22.22 -40.90 -10.21
N ALA A 23 -21.01 -41.07 -10.73
CA ALA A 23 -19.83 -40.41 -10.19
C ALA A 23 -20.00 -38.96 -10.54
N CYS A 24 -20.50 -38.15 -9.61
CA CYS A 24 -20.14 -36.74 -9.58
C CYS A 24 -18.62 -36.74 -9.38
N SER A 25 -17.88 -36.53 -10.45
CA SER A 25 -16.54 -36.04 -10.37
C SER A 25 -16.68 -34.58 -9.84
N GLU A 26 -16.54 -34.40 -8.54
CA GLU A 26 -15.96 -33.18 -8.02
C GLU A 26 -14.53 -33.14 -8.57
N GLU A 27 -14.39 -32.59 -9.78
CA GLU A 27 -13.17 -31.90 -10.12
C GLU A 27 -13.17 -30.67 -9.20
N GLY A 28 -12.55 -30.82 -8.01
CA GLY A 28 -12.15 -29.69 -7.22
C GLY A 28 -11.25 -28.84 -8.10
N SER A 29 -11.74 -27.71 -8.55
CA SER A 29 -10.88 -26.63 -9.04
C SER A 29 -10.04 -26.20 -7.84
N GLU A 30 -8.81 -26.70 -7.77
CA GLU A 30 -7.79 -26.08 -6.93
C GLU A 30 -7.65 -24.64 -7.45
N GLY A 31 -8.09 -23.65 -6.64
CA GLY A 31 -7.92 -22.23 -6.96
C GLY A 31 -9.20 -21.42 -7.23
N ALA A 32 -10.38 -21.85 -6.78
CA ALA A 32 -11.55 -20.97 -6.83
C ALA A 32 -11.60 -20.08 -5.58
N SER A 33 -11.72 -18.78 -5.75
CA SER A 33 -11.94 -17.83 -4.66
C SER A 33 -13.16 -18.23 -3.81
N ASN A 34 -13.03 -18.12 -2.50
CA ASN A 34 -14.10 -18.43 -1.55
C ASN A 34 -14.93 -17.19 -1.17
N VAL A 35 -14.71 -16.04 -1.82
CA VAL A 35 -15.41 -14.79 -1.51
C VAL A 35 -16.87 -14.89 -1.95
N GLU A 36 -17.78 -14.71 -1.00
CA GLU A 36 -19.22 -14.72 -1.27
C GLU A 36 -19.70 -13.43 -1.95
N GLY A 37 -20.71 -13.56 -2.81
CA GLY A 37 -21.39 -12.42 -3.43
C GLY A 37 -20.57 -11.69 -4.48
N LEU A 38 -19.64 -12.38 -5.13
CA LEU A 38 -19.02 -11.89 -6.36
C LEU A 38 -20.04 -11.92 -7.51
N ALA A 39 -19.96 -10.92 -8.38
CA ALA A 39 -20.71 -10.93 -9.64
C ALA A 39 -20.11 -11.96 -10.60
N ASP A 40 -20.96 -12.55 -11.44
CA ASP A 40 -20.54 -13.52 -12.48
C ASP A 40 -19.97 -12.75 -13.69
N VAL A 41 -18.77 -12.21 -13.50
CA VAL A 41 -18.00 -11.46 -14.50
C VAL A 41 -16.54 -11.84 -14.41
N THR A 42 -15.88 -12.01 -15.55
CA THR A 42 -14.44 -12.22 -15.66
C THR A 42 -13.86 -11.26 -16.69
N GLY A 43 -12.65 -10.77 -16.43
CA GLY A 43 -11.99 -9.81 -17.32
C GLY A 43 -10.68 -9.29 -16.75
N GLU A 44 -10.12 -8.30 -17.45
CA GLU A 44 -8.93 -7.58 -16.99
C GLU A 44 -9.33 -6.25 -16.36
N LEU A 45 -8.99 -6.08 -15.08
CA LEU A 45 -9.16 -4.81 -14.37
C LEU A 45 -7.86 -4.00 -14.44
N GLN A 46 -7.95 -2.75 -14.90
CA GLN A 46 -6.81 -1.86 -15.00
C GLN A 46 -6.82 -0.82 -13.88
N GLY A 47 -5.70 -0.73 -13.16
CA GLY A 47 -5.43 0.28 -12.13
C GLY A 47 -4.06 0.93 -12.32
N GLU A 48 -3.89 2.15 -11.82
CA GLU A 48 -2.60 2.83 -11.85
C GLU A 48 -2.42 3.69 -10.62
N GLY A 49 -1.17 3.86 -10.14
CA GLY A 49 -0.93 4.83 -9.09
C GLY A 49 0.24 4.53 -8.14
N ALA A 50 -0.04 4.64 -6.86
CA ALA A 50 0.95 4.63 -5.79
C ALA A 50 1.90 3.41 -5.85
N THR A 51 3.21 3.68 -5.83
CA THR A 51 4.23 2.63 -5.76
C THR A 51 4.39 2.07 -4.36
N SER A 52 3.92 2.79 -3.35
CA SER A 52 3.88 2.40 -1.95
C SER A 52 3.14 1.08 -1.72
N GLN A 53 2.07 0.83 -2.46
CA GLN A 53 1.26 -0.38 -2.37
C GLN A 53 1.60 -1.45 -3.43
N GLN A 54 2.67 -1.28 -4.23
CA GLN A 54 2.96 -2.22 -5.32
C GLN A 54 2.98 -3.67 -4.86
N ARG A 55 3.65 -3.96 -3.74
CA ARG A 55 3.76 -5.32 -3.19
C ARG A 55 2.39 -5.88 -2.74
N ALA A 56 1.55 -5.04 -2.17
CA ALA A 56 0.17 -5.43 -1.82
C ALA A 56 -0.65 -5.70 -3.09
N MET A 57 -0.49 -4.89 -4.14
CA MET A 57 -1.17 -5.10 -5.42
C MET A 57 -0.74 -6.39 -6.11
N ASP A 58 0.54 -6.78 -6.01
CA ASP A 58 1.03 -8.05 -6.53
C ASP A 58 0.37 -9.25 -5.80
N LEU A 59 0.21 -9.16 -4.47
CA LEU A 59 -0.54 -10.13 -3.68
C LEU A 59 -2.03 -10.15 -4.08
N PHE A 60 -2.66 -8.99 -4.16
CA PHE A 60 -4.08 -8.86 -4.49
C PHE A 60 -4.38 -9.35 -5.92
N ALA A 61 -3.46 -9.12 -6.87
CA ALA A 61 -3.56 -9.66 -8.22
C ALA A 61 -3.60 -11.20 -8.21
N THR A 62 -2.72 -11.83 -7.42
CA THR A 62 -2.69 -13.30 -7.27
C THR A 62 -4.01 -13.83 -6.69
N LYS A 63 -4.56 -13.16 -5.66
CA LYS A 63 -5.87 -13.54 -5.09
C LYS A 63 -7.02 -13.30 -6.08
N PHE A 64 -6.95 -12.22 -6.85
CA PHE A 64 -7.98 -11.89 -7.84
C PHE A 64 -7.99 -12.87 -9.04
N GLU A 65 -6.83 -13.44 -9.40
CA GLU A 65 -6.74 -14.50 -10.43
C GLU A 65 -7.57 -15.74 -10.07
N GLU A 66 -7.77 -16.03 -8.79
CA GLU A 66 -8.60 -17.14 -8.32
C GLU A 66 -10.10 -16.96 -8.68
N THR A 67 -10.54 -15.74 -9.03
CA THR A 67 -11.88 -15.46 -9.55
C THR A 67 -12.02 -15.69 -11.07
N GLY A 68 -10.92 -15.98 -11.77
CA GLY A 68 -10.85 -16.04 -13.23
C GLY A 68 -10.65 -14.68 -13.89
N SER A 69 -10.45 -13.61 -13.11
CA SER A 69 -10.15 -12.26 -13.59
C SER A 69 -8.67 -11.92 -13.38
N THR A 70 -8.18 -10.87 -14.02
CA THR A 70 -6.79 -10.42 -13.86
C THR A 70 -6.72 -8.94 -13.48
N LEU A 71 -5.71 -8.58 -12.68
CA LEU A 71 -5.39 -7.19 -12.38
C LEU A 71 -4.14 -6.77 -13.14
N SER A 72 -4.24 -5.66 -13.87
CA SER A 72 -3.09 -4.95 -14.44
C SER A 72 -2.89 -3.65 -13.67
N TYR A 73 -1.93 -3.63 -12.75
CA TYR A 73 -1.63 -2.44 -11.93
C TYR A 73 -0.30 -1.82 -12.33
N ASN A 74 -0.32 -0.55 -12.76
CA ASN A 74 0.88 0.22 -13.11
C ASN A 74 1.31 1.11 -11.93
N ALA A 75 2.36 0.73 -11.23
CA ALA A 75 2.91 1.49 -10.12
C ALA A 75 3.76 2.69 -10.60
N SER A 76 3.11 3.81 -10.88
CA SER A 76 3.69 5.03 -11.49
C SER A 76 3.72 6.25 -10.59
N GLY A 77 3.18 6.13 -9.35
CA GLY A 77 3.03 7.19 -8.36
C GLY A 77 1.60 7.73 -8.28
N SER A 78 1.24 8.22 -7.08
CA SER A 78 -0.12 8.69 -6.77
C SER A 78 -0.60 9.80 -7.71
N GLY A 79 0.28 10.70 -8.13
CA GLY A 79 -0.06 11.79 -9.05
C GLY A 79 -0.47 11.30 -10.44
N SER A 80 0.29 10.32 -10.98
CA SER A 80 -0.04 9.67 -12.24
C SER A 80 -1.37 8.92 -12.14
N GLY A 81 -1.56 8.09 -11.10
CA GLY A 81 -2.79 7.35 -10.89
C GLY A 81 -4.03 8.24 -10.87
N GLN A 82 -3.99 9.34 -10.08
CA GLN A 82 -5.09 10.32 -10.04
C GLN A 82 -5.37 10.92 -11.43
N THR A 83 -4.33 11.23 -12.20
CA THR A 83 -4.46 11.79 -13.54
C THR A 83 -5.10 10.79 -14.50
N GLN A 84 -4.66 9.53 -14.48
CA GLN A 84 -5.19 8.48 -15.35
C GLN A 84 -6.62 8.09 -14.98
N PHE A 85 -6.96 8.06 -13.69
CA PHE A 85 -8.34 7.85 -13.25
C PHE A 85 -9.27 8.97 -13.74
N ILE A 86 -8.88 10.23 -13.57
CA ILE A 86 -9.65 11.39 -14.04
C ILE A 86 -9.80 11.36 -15.57
N ALA A 87 -8.77 10.93 -16.30
CA ALA A 87 -8.82 10.77 -17.76
C ALA A 87 -9.69 9.58 -18.21
N GLY A 88 -10.09 8.67 -17.31
CA GLY A 88 -10.87 7.48 -17.63
C GLY A 88 -10.08 6.37 -18.31
N THR A 89 -8.75 6.40 -18.23
CA THR A 89 -7.87 5.37 -18.81
C THR A 89 -7.73 4.13 -17.94
N VAL A 90 -8.00 4.25 -16.63
CA VAL A 90 -8.02 3.15 -15.67
C VAL A 90 -9.33 3.15 -14.88
N ALA A 91 -9.71 1.98 -14.37
CA ALA A 91 -10.92 1.82 -13.59
C ALA A 91 -10.81 2.42 -12.18
N PHE A 92 -9.63 2.32 -11.56
CA PHE A 92 -9.35 2.88 -10.24
C PHE A 92 -7.93 3.45 -10.17
N ALA A 93 -7.71 4.34 -9.20
CA ALA A 93 -6.37 4.84 -8.91
C ALA A 93 -5.93 4.47 -7.51
N GLY A 94 -4.71 3.91 -7.37
CA GLY A 94 -4.02 3.83 -6.10
C GLY A 94 -3.40 5.17 -5.73
N SER A 95 -3.70 5.70 -4.54
CA SER A 95 -3.17 7.01 -4.14
C SER A 95 -3.04 7.15 -2.62
N ASP A 96 -1.86 7.60 -2.17
CA ASP A 96 -1.62 7.91 -0.76
C ASP A 96 -2.11 9.32 -0.38
N SER A 97 -2.70 10.04 -1.33
CA SER A 97 -3.24 11.37 -1.11
C SER A 97 -4.64 11.47 -1.70
N PRO A 98 -5.59 12.12 -1.02
CA PRO A 98 -6.90 12.33 -1.60
C PRO A 98 -6.83 13.29 -2.79
N LEU A 99 -7.87 13.25 -3.62
CA LEU A 99 -8.10 14.25 -4.66
C LEU A 99 -8.22 15.64 -4.03
N LYS A 100 -7.58 16.63 -4.63
CA LYS A 100 -7.48 17.99 -4.07
C LYS A 100 -8.01 19.04 -5.05
N LYS A 101 -8.39 20.17 -4.46
CA LYS A 101 -8.57 21.42 -5.19
C LYS A 101 -7.40 22.32 -4.86
N LYS A 102 -6.48 22.52 -5.81
CA LYS A 102 -5.31 23.36 -5.65
C LYS A 102 -4.92 24.02 -6.98
N ASP A 103 -4.44 25.28 -6.93
CA ASP A 103 -3.82 26.03 -8.04
C ASP A 103 -4.66 26.08 -9.32
N GLY A 104 -5.98 26.25 -9.18
CA GLY A 104 -6.91 26.35 -10.31
C GLY A 104 -7.31 24.99 -10.91
N LYS A 105 -6.76 23.88 -10.41
CA LYS A 105 -7.20 22.51 -10.72
C LYS A 105 -8.12 22.03 -9.62
N ASP A 106 -9.27 21.47 -10.01
CA ASP A 106 -10.25 20.87 -9.12
C ASP A 106 -10.40 19.39 -9.47
N GLN A 107 -9.47 18.56 -8.93
CA GLN A 107 -9.45 17.12 -9.18
C GLN A 107 -10.76 16.44 -8.75
N VAL A 108 -11.40 16.94 -7.69
CA VAL A 108 -12.69 16.40 -7.20
C VAL A 108 -13.78 16.62 -8.25
N ALA A 109 -13.87 17.84 -8.80
CA ALA A 109 -14.86 18.14 -9.83
C ALA A 109 -14.54 17.41 -11.17
N GLU A 110 -13.28 17.21 -11.49
CA GLU A 110 -12.86 16.46 -12.68
C GLU A 110 -13.18 14.97 -12.53
N ALA A 111 -12.88 14.37 -11.39
CA ALA A 111 -13.24 12.98 -11.07
C ALA A 111 -14.77 12.79 -11.07
N LYS A 112 -15.53 13.74 -10.54
CA LYS A 112 -16.99 13.73 -10.59
C LYS A 112 -17.53 13.69 -12.05
N LYS A 113 -16.91 14.43 -12.98
CA LYS A 113 -17.26 14.36 -14.41
C LYS A 113 -16.93 12.99 -15.00
N ARG A 114 -15.78 12.44 -14.67
CA ARG A 114 -15.38 11.09 -15.10
C ARG A 114 -16.37 10.04 -14.60
N CYS A 115 -16.93 10.20 -13.41
CA CYS A 115 -17.90 9.31 -12.79
C CYS A 115 -19.37 9.65 -13.17
N ASP A 116 -19.60 10.22 -14.34
CA ASP A 116 -20.94 10.58 -14.88
C ASP A 116 -21.77 11.45 -13.90
N GLY A 117 -21.10 12.39 -13.23
CA GLY A 117 -21.70 13.31 -12.27
C GLY A 117 -21.83 12.75 -10.85
N ASN A 118 -21.37 11.54 -10.58
CA ASN A 118 -21.32 10.94 -9.26
C ASN A 118 -19.98 11.21 -8.56
N ASP A 119 -19.95 11.11 -7.23
CA ASP A 119 -18.73 11.37 -6.49
C ASP A 119 -17.72 10.23 -6.66
N ALA A 120 -16.43 10.55 -6.66
CA ALA A 120 -15.38 9.58 -6.46
C ALA A 120 -15.19 9.35 -4.96
N TRP A 121 -15.00 8.10 -4.54
CA TRP A 121 -14.72 7.71 -3.16
C TRP A 121 -13.27 7.31 -2.99
N HIS A 122 -12.73 7.61 -1.82
CA HIS A 122 -11.40 7.21 -1.38
C HIS A 122 -11.56 6.05 -0.38
N LEU A 123 -11.17 4.86 -0.79
CA LEU A 123 -11.29 3.64 0.03
C LEU A 123 -9.89 3.23 0.52
N PRO A 124 -9.52 3.46 1.78
CA PRO A 124 -8.18 3.16 2.31
C PRO A 124 -8.00 1.65 2.52
N MET A 125 -7.59 0.94 1.46
CA MET A 125 -7.47 -0.52 1.42
C MET A 125 -6.09 -1.01 1.87
N VAL A 126 -5.05 -0.16 1.81
CA VAL A 126 -3.69 -0.54 2.19
C VAL A 126 -3.15 0.44 3.23
N ILE A 127 -2.66 -0.09 4.33
CA ILE A 127 -2.02 0.69 5.39
C ILE A 127 -0.55 0.31 5.45
N GLY A 128 0.33 1.27 5.14
CA GLY A 128 1.79 1.08 5.11
C GLY A 128 2.49 1.97 6.13
N PRO A 129 3.15 1.43 7.14
CA PRO A 129 4.02 2.22 8.00
C PRO A 129 5.19 2.77 7.21
N VAL A 130 5.51 4.06 7.38
CA VAL A 130 6.64 4.70 6.69
C VAL A 130 7.85 4.75 7.60
N ALA A 131 8.92 4.10 7.15
CA ALA A 131 10.21 4.09 7.82
C ALA A 131 11.05 5.32 7.42
N VAL A 132 11.77 5.89 8.37
CA VAL A 132 12.96 6.69 8.09
C VAL A 132 14.13 5.69 7.99
N ALA A 133 14.42 5.26 6.77
CA ALA A 133 15.37 4.18 6.49
C ALA A 133 16.74 4.72 6.12
N TYR A 134 17.79 4.04 6.54
CA TYR A 134 19.18 4.50 6.32
C TYR A 134 20.15 3.34 6.06
N ASN A 135 21.29 3.67 5.48
CA ASN A 135 22.37 2.73 5.21
C ASN A 135 23.61 3.09 6.08
N LEU A 136 23.66 2.55 7.30
CA LEU A 136 24.83 2.59 8.19
C LEU A 136 25.04 1.21 8.80
N GLU A 137 26.14 0.56 8.48
CA GLU A 137 26.43 -0.78 8.99
C GLU A 137 26.62 -0.80 10.50
N GLY A 138 25.82 -1.60 11.21
CA GLY A 138 25.97 -1.89 12.64
C GLY A 138 25.70 -0.69 13.56
N VAL A 139 24.94 0.30 13.12
CA VAL A 139 24.57 1.47 13.93
C VAL A 139 23.05 1.58 14.05
N ASP A 140 22.54 1.44 15.27
CA ASP A 140 21.14 1.76 15.57
C ASP A 140 20.99 3.26 15.81
N VAL A 141 20.04 3.88 15.11
CA VAL A 141 19.83 5.32 15.17
C VAL A 141 18.44 5.64 15.69
N THR A 142 18.38 6.59 16.64
CA THR A 142 17.16 7.25 17.07
C THR A 142 17.12 8.66 16.48
N LEU A 143 15.97 9.06 15.93
CA LEU A 143 15.75 10.42 15.42
C LEU A 143 14.48 11.01 16.02
N THR A 144 14.45 12.32 16.19
CA THR A 144 13.21 13.06 16.45
C THR A 144 12.62 13.60 15.13
N PRO A 145 11.33 13.94 15.05
CA PRO A 145 10.78 14.61 13.88
C PRO A 145 11.54 15.89 13.51
N ALA A 146 12.02 16.63 14.48
CA ALA A 146 12.85 17.82 14.28
C ALA A 146 14.18 17.51 13.59
N LEU A 147 14.88 16.45 14.03
CA LEU A 147 16.13 16.01 13.39
C LEU A 147 15.87 15.53 11.95
N VAL A 148 14.81 14.76 11.73
CA VAL A 148 14.43 14.33 10.40
C VAL A 148 14.17 15.54 9.49
N ALA A 149 13.41 16.53 9.96
CA ALA A 149 13.16 17.76 9.21
C ALA A 149 14.46 18.50 8.86
N GLU A 150 15.38 18.67 9.81
CA GLU A 150 16.66 19.34 9.57
C GLU A 150 17.59 18.57 8.62
N ILE A 151 17.56 17.21 8.67
CA ILE A 151 18.30 16.35 7.74
C ILE A 151 17.76 16.51 6.32
N PHE A 152 16.46 16.36 6.14
CA PHE A 152 15.84 16.42 4.81
C PHE A 152 15.82 17.84 4.22
N ASP A 153 15.94 18.89 5.05
CA ASP A 153 16.12 20.27 4.61
C ASP A 153 17.62 20.62 4.39
N GLY A 154 18.54 19.68 4.63
CA GLY A 154 19.98 19.84 4.41
C GLY A 154 20.69 20.71 5.45
N LYS A 155 20.06 20.97 6.60
CA LYS A 155 20.66 21.71 7.72
C LYS A 155 21.63 20.83 8.54
N ILE A 156 21.31 19.54 8.69
CA ILE A 156 22.17 18.51 9.25
C ILE A 156 22.70 17.66 8.10
N THR A 157 24.01 17.59 7.95
CA THR A 157 24.67 16.93 6.82
C THR A 157 25.63 15.82 7.20
N LYS A 158 25.81 15.54 8.50
CA LYS A 158 26.69 14.50 9.02
C LYS A 158 25.99 13.66 10.08
N TRP A 159 26.26 12.35 10.07
CA TRP A 159 25.69 11.43 11.05
C TRP A 159 26.18 11.67 12.47
N ASN A 160 27.40 12.15 12.66
CA ASN A 160 27.96 12.52 13.97
C ASN A 160 27.65 13.97 14.39
N ASP A 161 26.64 14.62 13.79
CA ASP A 161 26.19 15.94 14.22
C ASP A 161 25.85 15.92 15.72
N PRO A 162 26.27 16.93 16.50
CA PRO A 162 26.00 16.99 17.94
C PRO A 162 24.53 16.82 18.32
N LYS A 163 23.60 17.32 17.50
CA LYS A 163 22.15 17.17 17.73
C LYS A 163 21.71 15.70 17.61
N ILE A 164 22.24 14.96 16.63
CA ILE A 164 21.98 13.52 16.51
C ILE A 164 22.62 12.76 17.68
N ALA A 165 23.85 13.11 18.03
CA ALA A 165 24.56 12.48 19.14
C ALA A 165 23.86 12.67 20.50
N GLU A 166 23.13 13.79 20.69
CA GLU A 166 22.42 14.08 21.95
C GLU A 166 21.32 13.02 22.25
N VAL A 167 20.63 12.50 21.23
CA VAL A 167 19.60 11.48 21.38
C VAL A 167 20.11 10.06 21.15
N ASN A 168 21.42 9.89 20.84
CA ASN A 168 22.09 8.62 20.56
C ASN A 168 23.36 8.42 21.41
N LYS A 169 23.29 8.65 22.72
CA LYS A 169 24.47 8.70 23.62
C LYS A 169 25.30 7.42 23.65
N ASP A 170 24.64 6.28 23.43
CA ASP A 170 25.27 4.96 23.44
C ASP A 170 25.70 4.47 22.04
N ALA A 171 25.29 5.17 20.98
CA ALA A 171 25.64 4.82 19.61
C ALA A 171 26.99 5.43 19.19
N LYS A 172 27.76 4.65 18.44
CA LYS A 172 29.01 5.14 17.83
C LYS A 172 28.70 5.71 16.44
N LEU A 173 28.18 6.92 16.41
CA LEU A 173 27.86 7.60 15.17
C LEU A 173 29.13 7.87 14.33
N PRO A 174 29.18 7.44 13.06
CA PRO A 174 30.36 7.65 12.22
C PRO A 174 30.47 9.10 11.74
N GLU A 175 31.70 9.55 11.50
CA GLU A 175 31.95 10.82 10.81
C GLU A 175 31.72 10.63 9.30
N LYS A 176 30.43 10.49 8.91
CA LYS A 176 29.99 10.31 7.51
C LYS A 176 29.01 11.40 7.12
N ASP A 177 29.03 11.77 5.84
CA ASP A 177 28.01 12.63 5.28
C ASP A 177 26.69 11.90 5.19
N ILE A 178 25.60 12.60 5.47
CA ILE A 178 24.24 12.14 5.20
C ILE A 178 23.92 12.39 3.73
N LYS A 179 23.45 11.37 3.02
CA LYS A 179 23.04 11.45 1.63
C LYS A 179 21.53 11.24 1.54
N VAL A 180 20.77 12.30 1.39
CA VAL A 180 19.31 12.22 1.29
C VAL A 180 18.92 11.66 -0.08
N VAL A 181 18.05 10.64 -0.08
CA VAL A 181 17.40 10.12 -1.28
C VAL A 181 15.90 10.35 -1.13
N TYR A 182 15.28 10.94 -2.15
CA TYR A 182 13.86 11.28 -2.15
C TYR A 182 13.16 10.80 -3.42
N ARG A 183 11.83 10.84 -3.44
CA ARG A 183 11.02 10.41 -4.57
C ARG A 183 11.03 11.46 -5.68
N SER A 184 11.37 11.04 -6.89
CA SER A 184 11.53 11.94 -8.06
C SER A 184 10.24 12.18 -8.83
N GLU A 185 9.24 11.32 -8.71
CA GLU A 185 7.91 11.45 -9.31
C GLU A 185 6.92 12.14 -8.34
N GLU A 186 5.68 12.36 -8.79
CA GLU A 186 4.60 12.85 -7.93
C GLU A 186 4.12 11.75 -6.96
N SER A 187 4.79 11.65 -5.81
CA SER A 187 4.63 10.60 -4.81
C SER A 187 3.67 11.00 -3.69
N GLY A 188 2.71 10.12 -3.40
CA GLY A 188 1.87 10.27 -2.23
C GLY A 188 2.63 10.03 -0.92
N THR A 189 3.64 9.15 -0.91
CA THR A 189 4.53 8.95 0.25
C THR A 189 5.24 10.26 0.59
N THR A 190 5.73 11.02 -0.42
CA THR A 190 6.30 12.36 -0.22
C THR A 190 5.29 13.33 0.38
N ASP A 191 4.06 13.39 -0.14
CA ASP A 191 3.00 14.29 0.39
C ASP A 191 2.70 13.99 1.87
N ASN A 192 2.60 12.70 2.24
CA ASN A 192 2.35 12.28 3.63
C ASN A 192 3.55 12.54 4.56
N PHE A 193 4.76 12.24 4.10
CA PHE A 193 5.98 12.52 4.86
C PHE A 193 6.13 14.03 5.14
N MET A 194 5.85 14.88 4.16
CA MET A 194 5.88 16.33 4.35
C MET A 194 4.77 16.83 5.27
N LYS A 195 3.55 16.26 5.20
CA LYS A 195 2.47 16.57 6.16
C LYS A 195 2.88 16.19 7.59
N PHE A 196 3.46 14.99 7.75
CA PHE A 196 3.99 14.55 9.04
C PHE A 196 5.04 15.54 9.58
N LEU A 197 6.04 15.93 8.79
CA LEU A 197 7.04 16.91 9.21
C LEU A 197 6.44 18.28 9.55
N SER A 198 5.42 18.70 8.79
CA SER A 198 4.71 19.96 9.06
C SER A 198 3.93 19.93 10.38
N ALA A 199 3.36 18.78 10.75
CA ALA A 199 2.63 18.61 12.00
C ALA A 199 3.55 18.39 13.20
N ALA A 200 4.53 17.49 13.07
CA ALA A 200 5.39 17.05 14.17
C ALA A 200 6.65 17.93 14.40
N ALA A 201 7.08 18.70 13.39
CA ALA A 201 8.26 19.57 13.45
C ALA A 201 8.03 20.94 12.76
N PRO A 202 6.97 21.69 13.09
CA PRO A 202 6.57 22.90 12.37
C PRO A 202 7.63 24.04 12.44
N GLU A 203 8.50 24.01 13.42
CA GLU A 203 9.58 25.02 13.53
C GLU A 203 10.75 24.72 12.59
N GLN A 204 11.04 23.45 12.30
CA GLN A 204 12.16 23.03 11.47
C GLN A 204 11.76 22.88 10.00
N TRP A 205 10.51 22.44 9.72
CA TRP A 205 9.98 22.23 8.38
C TRP A 205 9.00 23.33 7.99
N LYS A 206 9.34 24.13 6.98
CA LYS A 206 8.54 25.28 6.53
C LYS A 206 7.97 25.09 5.11
N HIS A 207 8.13 23.92 4.52
CA HIS A 207 7.63 23.64 3.18
C HIS A 207 6.18 23.18 3.22
N GLU A 208 5.38 23.64 2.27
CA GLU A 208 4.01 23.12 2.09
C GLU A 208 4.04 21.68 1.60
N ALA A 209 3.13 20.84 2.12
CA ALA A 209 3.00 19.46 1.69
C ALA A 209 2.62 19.35 0.20
N SER A 210 3.34 18.52 -0.51
CA SER A 210 3.22 18.30 -1.94
C SER A 210 3.68 16.89 -2.31
N LYS A 211 3.21 16.37 -3.44
CA LYS A 211 3.71 15.12 -4.02
C LYS A 211 5.13 15.24 -4.60
N SER A 212 5.64 16.46 -4.78
CA SER A 212 7.00 16.73 -5.25
C SER A 212 7.88 17.18 -4.08
N PHE A 213 9.05 16.55 -3.92
CA PHE A 213 9.98 16.89 -2.85
C PHE A 213 10.54 18.33 -3.06
N PRO A 214 10.53 19.18 -2.02
CA PRO A 214 10.68 20.63 -2.21
C PRO A 214 12.11 21.14 -2.24
N THR A 215 13.09 20.33 -1.80
CA THR A 215 14.46 20.81 -1.63
C THR A 215 15.38 20.36 -2.75
N ALA A 216 16.49 21.08 -2.95
CA ALA A 216 17.58 20.69 -3.83
C ALA A 216 18.61 19.77 -3.11
N THR A 217 18.36 19.39 -1.86
CA THR A 217 19.26 18.54 -1.06
C THR A 217 19.05 17.10 -1.44
N GLY A 218 20.14 16.40 -1.75
CA GLY A 218 20.10 14.98 -2.09
C GLY A 218 19.82 14.69 -3.55
N GLN A 219 19.34 13.47 -3.82
CA GLN A 219 19.04 13.00 -5.17
C GLN A 219 17.69 12.29 -5.23
N GLY A 220 17.03 12.40 -6.38
CA GLY A 220 15.75 11.75 -6.63
C GLY A 220 15.92 10.33 -7.18
N ALA A 221 15.07 9.41 -6.72
CA ALA A 221 14.92 8.08 -7.30
C ALA A 221 13.44 7.77 -7.53
N ASN A 222 13.12 7.00 -8.56
CA ASN A 222 11.74 6.74 -8.94
C ASN A 222 11.15 5.56 -8.18
N GLY A 223 10.01 5.78 -7.53
CA GLY A 223 9.24 4.75 -6.82
C GLY A 223 9.86 4.29 -5.50
N SER A 224 9.08 3.57 -4.69
CA SER A 224 9.53 3.00 -3.41
C SER A 224 10.70 2.02 -3.59
N ALA A 225 10.63 1.15 -4.60
CA ALA A 225 11.73 0.25 -4.94
C ALA A 225 13.00 1.00 -5.40
N GLY A 226 12.84 2.10 -6.13
CA GLY A 226 13.97 2.92 -6.61
C GLY A 226 14.72 3.59 -5.49
N VAL A 227 14.03 4.20 -4.50
CA VAL A 227 14.70 4.88 -3.38
C VAL A 227 15.44 3.89 -2.48
N VAL A 228 14.88 2.71 -2.17
CA VAL A 228 15.60 1.72 -1.35
C VAL A 228 16.79 1.10 -2.09
N ASN A 229 16.69 0.90 -3.41
CA ASN A 229 17.83 0.47 -4.23
C ASN A 229 18.96 1.50 -4.19
N GLU A 230 18.63 2.78 -4.32
CA GLU A 230 19.64 3.85 -4.27
C GLU A 230 20.29 3.94 -2.90
N VAL A 231 19.48 3.94 -1.81
CA VAL A 231 19.98 3.98 -0.44
C VAL A 231 20.89 2.78 -0.13
N SER A 232 20.51 1.56 -0.55
CA SER A 232 21.32 0.36 -0.29
C SER A 232 22.71 0.40 -0.93
N ASN A 233 22.90 1.19 -1.98
CA ASN A 233 24.16 1.35 -2.68
C ASN A 233 25.04 2.52 -2.18
N ILE A 234 24.46 3.40 -1.31
CA ILE A 234 25.16 4.59 -0.86
C ILE A 234 25.33 4.53 0.66
N ASP A 235 26.55 4.33 1.12
CA ASP A 235 26.89 4.36 2.54
C ASP A 235 26.63 5.75 3.13
N GLY A 236 25.89 5.81 4.23
CA GLY A 236 25.42 7.05 4.87
C GLY A 236 24.15 7.64 4.25
N ALA A 237 23.49 6.95 3.31
CA ALA A 237 22.23 7.43 2.75
C ALA A 237 21.05 7.27 3.71
N ILE A 238 20.03 8.12 3.51
CA ILE A 238 18.77 8.14 4.26
C ILE A 238 17.61 8.43 3.32
N THR A 239 16.45 7.83 3.60
CA THR A 239 15.20 8.06 2.86
C THR A 239 13.98 7.88 3.76
N TYR A 240 12.80 8.19 3.22
CA TYR A 240 11.49 7.80 3.73
C TYR A 240 10.84 6.82 2.74
N VAL A 241 10.36 5.71 3.25
CA VAL A 241 9.78 4.63 2.44
C VAL A 241 8.95 3.69 3.32
N GLU A 242 8.01 2.96 2.75
CA GLU A 242 7.24 1.94 3.47
C GLU A 242 8.17 0.87 4.04
N SER A 243 7.93 0.45 5.29
CA SER A 243 8.84 -0.40 6.08
C SER A 243 9.26 -1.68 5.37
N GLY A 244 8.33 -2.37 4.73
CA GLY A 244 8.61 -3.61 4.03
C GLY A 244 9.64 -3.49 2.91
N PHE A 245 9.69 -2.34 2.20
CA PHE A 245 10.75 -2.10 1.19
C PHE A 245 12.13 -1.91 1.84
N ALA A 246 12.18 -1.26 3.01
CA ALA A 246 13.44 -1.05 3.75
C ALA A 246 13.97 -2.38 4.33
N GLU A 247 13.08 -3.19 4.90
CA GLU A 247 13.38 -4.50 5.47
C GLU A 247 13.94 -5.47 4.44
N ASP A 248 13.32 -5.55 3.26
CA ASP A 248 13.79 -6.40 2.14
C ASP A 248 15.21 -6.07 1.68
N LYS A 249 15.63 -4.83 1.85
CA LYS A 249 16.98 -4.38 1.53
C LYS A 249 17.96 -4.45 2.69
N GLY A 250 17.49 -4.86 3.88
CA GLY A 250 18.30 -4.89 5.10
C GLY A 250 18.78 -3.52 5.52
N LEU A 251 18.02 -2.45 5.21
CA LEU A 251 18.34 -1.10 5.64
C LEU A 251 18.05 -0.95 7.14
N GLY A 252 18.80 -0.07 7.81
CA GLY A 252 18.47 0.36 9.15
C GLY A 252 17.18 1.18 9.14
N ILE A 253 16.30 0.96 10.12
CA ILE A 253 15.10 1.76 10.36
C ILE A 253 15.30 2.55 11.65
N ALA A 254 15.21 3.87 11.56
CA ALA A 254 15.38 4.72 12.72
C ALA A 254 14.23 4.53 13.71
N LYS A 255 14.58 4.36 15.01
CA LYS A 255 13.59 4.56 16.08
C LYS A 255 13.21 6.04 16.10
N MET A 256 11.93 6.31 16.25
CA MET A 256 11.44 7.69 16.28
C MET A 256 11.09 8.09 17.70
N ASP A 257 11.67 9.20 18.18
CA ASP A 257 11.29 9.79 19.46
C ASP A 257 10.32 10.95 19.22
N PHE A 258 9.04 10.71 19.53
CA PHE A 258 7.96 11.67 19.40
C PHE A 258 7.75 12.51 20.67
N GLY A 259 8.66 12.43 21.65
CA GLY A 259 8.63 13.19 22.91
C GLY A 259 8.49 12.32 24.17
N HIS A 260 8.18 11.03 24.03
CA HIS A 260 8.02 10.06 25.12
C HIS A 260 9.12 8.98 25.13
N GLY A 261 10.20 9.20 24.37
CA GLY A 261 11.29 8.25 24.19
C GLY A 261 11.20 7.50 22.84
N PRO A 262 12.23 6.70 22.52
CA PRO A 262 12.34 6.02 21.24
C PRO A 262 11.25 4.97 21.03
N VAL A 263 10.53 5.05 19.91
CA VAL A 263 9.52 4.09 19.45
C VAL A 263 10.04 3.34 18.23
N GLU A 264 10.03 2.02 18.29
CA GLU A 264 10.33 1.17 17.14
C GLU A 264 9.11 1.11 16.20
N LEU A 265 9.35 1.07 14.90
CA LEU A 265 8.32 0.81 13.93
C LEU A 265 8.01 -0.69 13.92
N ASN A 266 6.81 -1.06 14.37
CA ASN A 266 6.27 -2.42 14.35
C ASN A 266 4.73 -2.39 14.42
N ASN A 267 4.08 -3.55 14.25
CA ASN A 267 2.62 -3.66 14.23
C ASN A 267 1.96 -3.14 15.50
N ASP A 268 2.55 -3.35 16.68
CA ASP A 268 1.98 -2.90 17.96
C ASP A 268 1.98 -1.38 18.09
N THR A 269 3.10 -0.73 17.73
CA THR A 269 3.26 0.73 17.84
C THR A 269 2.47 1.48 16.78
N VAL A 270 2.34 0.90 15.58
CA VAL A 270 1.48 1.40 14.51
C VAL A 270 0.01 1.17 14.86
N GLY A 271 -0.35 0.00 15.39
CA GLY A 271 -1.71 -0.31 15.85
C GLY A 271 -2.26 0.74 16.81
N LYS A 272 -1.45 1.15 17.80
CA LYS A 272 -1.81 2.25 18.73
C LYS A 272 -2.15 3.55 18.01
N ALA A 273 -1.39 3.91 16.97
CA ALA A 273 -1.68 5.11 16.21
C ALA A 273 -2.98 4.98 15.40
N LEU A 274 -3.30 3.77 14.93
CA LEU A 274 -4.49 3.49 14.14
C LEU A 274 -5.78 3.40 14.98
N ASP A 275 -5.69 3.08 16.28
CA ASP A 275 -6.85 2.97 17.18
C ASP A 275 -7.64 4.28 17.28
N SER A 276 -7.00 5.43 17.03
CA SER A 276 -7.59 6.78 17.09
C SER A 276 -7.81 7.41 15.71
N VAL A 277 -7.71 6.65 14.62
CA VAL A 277 -7.92 7.18 13.26
C VAL A 277 -9.35 7.67 13.07
N THR A 278 -9.47 8.89 12.55
CA THR A 278 -10.73 9.53 12.18
C THR A 278 -10.73 9.91 10.70
N PHE A 279 -11.90 10.20 10.15
CA PHE A 279 -12.07 10.58 8.75
C PHE A 279 -12.51 12.03 8.62
N LYS A 280 -12.02 12.73 7.58
CA LYS A 280 -12.43 14.09 7.21
C LYS A 280 -13.74 14.14 6.45
N THR A 281 -14.15 13.01 5.87
CA THR A 281 -15.34 12.86 5.04
C THR A 281 -16.39 12.01 5.74
N GLU A 282 -17.63 12.10 5.29
CA GLU A 282 -18.76 11.33 5.79
C GLU A 282 -19.22 10.27 4.78
N GLY A 283 -19.95 9.27 5.27
CA GLY A 283 -20.54 8.22 4.44
C GLY A 283 -19.50 7.22 3.95
N HIS A 284 -19.49 6.98 2.65
CA HIS A 284 -18.61 5.95 2.02
C HIS A 284 -17.31 6.52 1.44
N ASP A 285 -17.14 7.84 1.41
CA ASP A 285 -15.86 8.46 1.11
C ASP A 285 -15.04 8.52 2.40
N MET A 286 -13.91 7.83 2.47
CA MET A 286 -13.18 7.57 3.72
C MET A 286 -11.81 8.24 3.72
N VAL A 287 -11.77 9.56 3.57
CA VAL A 287 -10.51 10.32 3.65
C VAL A 287 -10.05 10.42 5.11
N VAL A 288 -8.92 9.82 5.42
CA VAL A 288 -8.32 9.82 6.76
C VAL A 288 -7.91 11.23 7.18
N ASP A 289 -8.17 11.58 8.44
CA ASP A 289 -7.68 12.81 9.04
C ASP A 289 -6.20 12.69 9.43
N THR A 290 -5.34 12.88 8.43
CA THR A 290 -3.89 12.84 8.61
C THR A 290 -3.35 13.97 9.48
N ASP A 291 -4.08 15.09 9.63
CA ASP A 291 -3.64 16.18 10.51
C ASP A 291 -3.77 15.76 11.97
N ALA A 292 -4.89 15.10 12.33
CA ALA A 292 -5.09 14.53 13.67
C ALA A 292 -4.10 13.38 13.93
N LEU A 293 -3.90 12.48 12.96
CA LEU A 293 -2.97 11.34 13.08
C LEU A 293 -1.54 11.80 13.34
N PHE A 294 -1.03 12.75 12.55
CA PHE A 294 0.36 13.19 12.63
C PHE A 294 0.64 14.16 13.80
N ALA A 295 -0.39 14.76 14.37
CA ALA A 295 -0.28 15.63 15.54
C ALA A 295 -0.57 14.88 16.88
N MET A 296 -0.76 13.55 16.83
CA MET A 296 -1.06 12.79 18.04
C MET A 296 0.11 12.83 19.05
N ASP A 297 -0.24 12.84 20.32
CA ASP A 297 0.69 12.83 21.45
C ASP A 297 0.35 11.61 22.33
N GLU A 298 0.63 10.41 21.80
CA GLU A 298 0.34 9.14 22.48
C GLU A 298 1.62 8.34 22.72
N GLU A 299 1.88 7.97 23.99
CA GLU A 299 3.06 7.22 24.38
C GLU A 299 3.13 5.85 23.70
N GLY A 300 4.22 5.60 22.99
CA GLY A 300 4.50 4.36 22.29
C GLY A 300 3.70 4.17 20.99
N ALA A 301 3.02 5.20 20.50
CA ALA A 301 2.42 5.20 19.16
C ALA A 301 3.45 5.60 18.10
N TYR A 302 3.36 4.99 16.91
CA TYR A 302 4.13 5.36 15.72
C TYR A 302 3.19 5.95 14.66
N PRO A 303 3.02 7.29 14.61
CA PRO A 303 2.00 7.93 13.77
C PRO A 303 2.38 8.12 12.30
N LEU A 304 3.65 7.95 11.90
CA LEU A 304 4.05 8.10 10.50
C LEU A 304 3.58 6.88 9.70
N VAL A 305 2.28 6.89 9.42
CA VAL A 305 1.55 5.83 8.71
C VAL A 305 0.97 6.38 7.43
N LEU A 306 1.06 5.59 6.39
CA LEU A 306 0.51 5.85 5.08
C LEU A 306 -0.78 5.05 4.90
N THR A 307 -1.84 5.72 4.48
CA THR A 307 -3.07 5.06 4.04
C THR A 307 -3.19 5.25 2.53
N THR A 308 -3.17 4.14 1.79
CA THR A 308 -3.33 4.17 0.34
C THR A 308 -4.78 3.90 -0.02
N TYR A 309 -5.38 4.84 -0.71
CA TYR A 309 -6.75 4.77 -1.19
C TYR A 309 -6.82 4.10 -2.55
N GLU A 310 -7.79 3.21 -2.72
CA GLU A 310 -8.33 2.91 -4.03
C GLU A 310 -9.40 3.95 -4.33
N ILE A 311 -9.09 4.88 -5.25
CA ILE A 311 -10.02 5.92 -5.68
C ILE A 311 -10.90 5.33 -6.76
N VAL A 312 -12.21 5.25 -6.51
CA VAL A 312 -13.21 4.63 -7.38
C VAL A 312 -14.40 5.55 -7.60
N CYS A 313 -15.16 5.35 -8.67
CA CYS A 313 -16.46 6.01 -8.81
C CYS A 313 -17.50 5.37 -7.89
N SER A 314 -18.28 6.17 -7.19
CA SER A 314 -19.44 5.68 -6.42
C SER A 314 -20.54 5.12 -7.30
N ALA A 315 -20.63 5.62 -8.54
CA ALA A 315 -21.49 5.16 -9.62
C ALA A 315 -20.98 5.74 -10.96
N GLY A 316 -21.50 5.26 -12.10
CA GLY A 316 -21.17 5.80 -13.41
C GLY A 316 -20.15 4.96 -14.18
N TYR A 317 -19.81 3.78 -13.70
CA TYR A 317 -19.18 2.74 -14.51
C TYR A 317 -20.22 2.08 -15.43
N ASP A 318 -19.77 1.49 -16.54
CA ASP A 318 -20.55 0.44 -17.18
C ASP A 318 -20.66 -0.80 -16.26
N GLU A 319 -21.60 -1.68 -16.55
CA GLU A 319 -21.93 -2.82 -15.68
C GLU A 319 -20.73 -3.77 -15.47
N GLU A 320 -19.99 -4.08 -16.53
CA GLU A 320 -18.84 -4.97 -16.49
C GLU A 320 -17.71 -4.39 -15.63
N THR A 321 -17.34 -3.13 -15.88
CA THR A 321 -16.30 -2.42 -15.11
C THR A 321 -16.69 -2.29 -13.63
N ARG A 322 -17.95 -1.93 -13.34
CA ARG A 322 -18.47 -1.85 -11.97
C ARG A 322 -18.29 -3.17 -11.23
N ASP A 323 -18.72 -4.26 -11.86
CA ASP A 323 -18.71 -5.58 -11.24
C ASP A 323 -17.28 -6.10 -11.05
N LEU A 324 -16.37 -5.86 -12.00
CA LEU A 324 -14.94 -6.15 -11.84
C LEU A 324 -14.30 -5.35 -10.68
N VAL A 325 -14.59 -4.05 -10.58
CA VAL A 325 -14.09 -3.21 -9.47
C VAL A 325 -14.62 -3.72 -8.14
N LYS A 326 -15.91 -4.03 -8.03
CA LYS A 326 -16.51 -4.58 -6.80
C LYS A 326 -15.91 -5.93 -6.43
N ASN A 327 -15.77 -6.84 -7.39
CA ASN A 327 -15.18 -8.15 -7.16
C ASN A 327 -13.73 -8.03 -6.66
N PHE A 328 -12.91 -7.18 -7.31
CA PHE A 328 -11.55 -6.93 -6.88
C PHE A 328 -11.49 -6.41 -5.44
N LEU A 329 -12.25 -5.37 -5.10
CA LEU A 329 -12.25 -4.78 -3.77
C LEU A 329 -12.77 -5.75 -2.70
N LYS A 330 -13.74 -6.62 -3.01
CA LYS A 330 -14.19 -7.70 -2.13
C LYS A 330 -13.08 -8.71 -1.88
N VAL A 331 -12.40 -9.17 -2.91
CA VAL A 331 -11.25 -10.07 -2.78
C VAL A 331 -10.15 -9.45 -1.93
N VAL A 332 -9.83 -8.17 -2.16
CA VAL A 332 -8.86 -7.43 -1.32
C VAL A 332 -9.27 -7.44 0.15
N LEU A 333 -10.54 -7.22 0.48
CA LEU A 333 -11.02 -7.18 1.86
C LEU A 333 -11.11 -8.57 2.50
N GLU A 334 -11.52 -9.60 1.77
CA GLU A 334 -11.79 -10.92 2.35
C GLU A 334 -10.56 -11.84 2.34
N GLU A 335 -9.75 -11.81 1.30
CA GLU A 335 -8.61 -12.71 1.12
C GLU A 335 -7.26 -11.99 1.14
N GLY A 336 -7.24 -10.67 0.88
CA GLY A 336 -6.02 -9.88 0.82
C GLY A 336 -5.55 -9.33 2.17
N GLN A 337 -6.39 -9.29 3.21
CA GLN A 337 -6.10 -8.68 4.51
C GLN A 337 -5.62 -9.72 5.54
N GLY A 338 -4.69 -10.58 5.17
CA GLY A 338 -4.19 -11.67 5.99
C GLY A 338 -2.71 -11.57 6.35
N PRO A 339 -2.14 -12.63 6.96
CA PRO A 339 -0.73 -12.69 7.36
C PRO A 339 0.25 -12.47 6.20
N GLU A 340 -0.12 -12.84 4.98
CA GLU A 340 0.69 -12.61 3.78
C GLU A 340 0.92 -11.10 3.53
N LEU A 341 -0.10 -10.26 3.83
CA LEU A 341 0.02 -8.81 3.73
C LEU A 341 0.94 -8.24 4.82
N GLU A 342 0.87 -8.80 6.05
CA GLU A 342 1.76 -8.43 7.15
C GLU A 342 3.22 -8.77 6.84
N GLU A 343 3.49 -9.94 6.24
CA GLU A 343 4.83 -10.35 5.81
C GLU A 343 5.42 -9.40 4.76
N LEU A 344 4.57 -8.70 4.02
CA LEU A 344 4.98 -7.67 3.06
C LEU A 344 5.20 -6.28 3.73
N GLY A 345 5.03 -6.17 5.05
CA GLY A 345 5.24 -4.94 5.82
C GLY A 345 4.05 -3.97 5.82
N TYR A 346 2.83 -4.46 5.56
CA TYR A 346 1.60 -3.68 5.66
C TYR A 346 0.77 -4.10 6.87
N ILE A 347 -0.14 -3.24 7.28
CA ILE A 347 -1.08 -3.52 8.37
C ILE A 347 -2.44 -3.87 7.76
N PRO A 348 -2.96 -5.09 7.99
CA PRO A 348 -4.28 -5.46 7.52
C PRO A 348 -5.38 -4.60 8.12
N VAL A 349 -6.35 -4.19 7.30
CA VAL A 349 -7.57 -3.54 7.81
C VAL A 349 -8.49 -4.57 8.44
N GLN A 350 -8.95 -4.30 9.67
CA GLN A 350 -9.72 -5.23 10.47
C GLN A 350 -10.88 -4.53 11.22
N GLY A 351 -11.77 -5.32 11.82
CA GLY A 351 -12.83 -4.84 12.69
C GLY A 351 -13.74 -3.80 12.04
N GLU A 352 -14.13 -2.78 12.78
CA GLU A 352 -15.07 -1.74 12.32
C GLU A 352 -14.56 -0.99 11.07
N PHE A 353 -13.25 -0.89 10.90
CA PHE A 353 -12.67 -0.25 9.72
C PHE A 353 -12.94 -1.10 8.45
N LYS A 354 -12.71 -2.42 8.52
CA LYS A 354 -13.05 -3.36 7.44
C LYS A 354 -14.54 -3.35 7.15
N ASP A 355 -15.41 -3.33 8.18
CA ASP A 355 -16.87 -3.31 8.01
C ASP A 355 -17.33 -2.06 7.24
N LYS A 356 -16.75 -0.90 7.53
CA LYS A 356 -17.03 0.36 6.81
C LYS A 356 -16.60 0.28 5.35
N LEU A 357 -15.43 -0.30 5.07
CA LEU A 357 -14.95 -0.50 3.70
C LEU A 357 -15.86 -1.46 2.93
N SER A 358 -16.24 -2.59 3.54
CA SER A 358 -17.16 -3.55 2.92
C SER A 358 -18.51 -2.91 2.57
N ALA A 359 -19.05 -2.09 3.48
CA ALA A 359 -20.29 -1.33 3.22
C ALA A 359 -20.12 -0.32 2.07
N ALA A 360 -18.96 0.34 1.97
CA ALA A 360 -18.67 1.25 0.87
C ALA A 360 -18.56 0.52 -0.47
N VAL A 361 -17.88 -0.63 -0.51
CA VAL A 361 -17.76 -1.46 -1.73
C VAL A 361 -19.13 -1.95 -2.20
N ASP A 362 -19.97 -2.41 -1.27
CA ASP A 362 -21.34 -2.86 -1.61
C ASP A 362 -22.20 -1.74 -2.17
N ALA A 363 -22.00 -0.50 -1.74
CA ALA A 363 -22.76 0.68 -2.17
C ALA A 363 -22.35 1.22 -3.55
N ILE A 364 -21.26 0.75 -4.18
CA ILE A 364 -20.87 1.13 -5.56
C ILE A 364 -21.98 0.67 -6.54
N LYS A 365 -22.43 1.57 -7.44
CA LYS A 365 -23.57 1.38 -8.36
C LYS A 365 -23.15 1.43 -9.81
#